data_4f29a7cff200b207ed320b5c8523fa3e
#
_entry.id   4f29a7cff200b207ed320b5c8523fa3e
#
_cell.length_a   1.000
_cell.length_b   1.000
_cell.length_c   1.000
_cell.angle_alpha   90.00
_cell.angle_beta   90.00
_cell.angle_gamma   90.00
#
_symmetry.space_group_name_H-M   'P 1'
#
loop_
_entity.id
_entity.type
_entity.pdbx_description
1 polymer ?
#
loop_
_entity_poly.entity_id
_entity_poly.type
_entity_poly.pdbx_seq_one_letter_code
_entity_poly.pdbx_strand_id
1 'polypeptide(L)'
;VAANRGPFHSQATRASIIAVMTAACIISNYLLIGVFNVKLMDLIVFSSGFLFGPAVGASIGILSWLVYGTINPYGFSLPILVSTSLMESLYGVVGGFLGTKGRIGRGLMSNLKFGIIGFLLTFIYDLVTNIVTGLSTGIPVAVTIITGIPFAILHESSNAAFFFFGVQPLVSAVGRLIPESAKN
;
A
#
# COMPACT_ATOMS: atom_id res chain seq x y z
N VAL A 1 -1.03 -36.86 10.70
CA VAL A 1 -0.43 -36.37 9.44
C VAL A 1 -0.35 -34.87 9.55
N ALA A 2 0.82 -34.31 9.96
CA ALA A 2 1.05 -32.89 9.97
C ALA A 2 1.11 -32.44 8.49
N ALA A 3 0.12 -31.66 8.07
CA ALA A 3 0.13 -31.01 6.77
C ALA A 3 1.42 -30.20 6.68
N ASN A 4 2.25 -30.48 5.67
CA ASN A 4 3.48 -29.74 5.37
C ASN A 4 3.08 -28.31 4.97
N ARG A 5 2.95 -27.45 5.97
CA ARG A 5 2.65 -26.03 5.78
C ARG A 5 3.93 -25.38 5.27
N GLY A 6 3.93 -24.90 4.04
CA GLY A 6 5.09 -24.20 3.47
C GLY A 6 5.63 -23.09 4.39
N PRO A 7 6.87 -22.62 4.20
CA PRO A 7 7.59 -21.74 5.13
C PRO A 7 6.89 -20.41 5.45
N PHE A 8 5.98 -19.92 4.58
CA PHE A 8 5.18 -18.73 4.90
C PHE A 8 4.03 -18.97 5.89
N HIS A 9 3.78 -20.22 6.28
CA HIS A 9 2.78 -20.55 7.30
C HIS A 9 3.33 -20.46 8.73
N SER A 10 4.65 -20.35 8.92
CA SER A 10 5.18 -20.11 10.25
C SER A 10 4.86 -18.67 10.70
N GLN A 11 4.39 -18.50 11.91
CA GLN A 11 4.09 -17.19 12.48
C GLN A 11 5.35 -16.29 12.50
N ALA A 12 6.51 -16.86 12.77
CA ALA A 12 7.78 -16.14 12.80
C ALA A 12 8.14 -15.58 11.41
N THR A 13 8.01 -16.37 10.34
CA THR A 13 8.28 -15.90 8.97
C THR A 13 7.33 -14.78 8.56
N ARG A 14 6.03 -14.93 8.87
CA ARG A 14 5.04 -13.87 8.58
C ARG A 14 5.36 -12.59 9.34
N ALA A 15 5.70 -12.68 10.63
CA ALA A 15 6.10 -11.52 11.42
C ALA A 15 7.34 -10.82 10.85
N SER A 16 8.36 -11.59 10.42
CA SER A 16 9.57 -11.05 9.80
C SER A 16 9.26 -10.33 8.48
N ILE A 17 8.42 -10.91 7.61
CA ILE A 17 7.99 -10.28 6.36
C ILE A 17 7.28 -8.96 6.66
N ILE A 18 6.31 -8.97 7.58
CA ILE A 18 5.57 -7.77 7.97
C ILE A 18 6.55 -6.69 8.47
N ALA A 19 7.47 -7.03 9.35
CA ALA A 19 8.43 -6.08 9.91
C ALA A 19 9.35 -5.47 8.83
N VAL A 20 9.93 -6.30 7.95
CA VAL A 20 10.85 -5.85 6.90
C VAL A 20 10.12 -4.98 5.88
N MET A 21 8.93 -5.39 5.42
CA MET A 21 8.17 -4.62 4.43
C MET A 21 7.61 -3.33 5.02
N THR A 22 7.20 -3.32 6.29
CA THR A 22 6.81 -2.10 7.01
C THR A 22 7.99 -1.12 7.10
N ALA A 23 9.18 -1.60 7.45
CA ALA A 23 10.39 -0.77 7.46
C ALA A 23 10.70 -0.19 6.07
N ALA A 24 10.59 -0.99 5.01
CA ALA A 24 10.77 -0.51 3.63
C ALA A 24 9.74 0.58 3.26
N CYS A 25 8.47 0.44 3.67
CA CYS A 25 7.44 1.46 3.49
C CYS A 25 7.82 2.77 4.18
N ILE A 26 8.21 2.71 5.45
CA ILE A 26 8.59 3.89 6.24
C ILE A 26 9.80 4.58 5.61
N ILE A 27 10.85 3.82 5.29
CA ILE A 27 12.06 4.34 4.65
C ILE A 27 11.72 5.03 3.31
N SER A 28 10.90 4.41 2.47
CA SER A 28 10.51 4.99 1.17
C SER A 28 9.77 6.32 1.33
N ASN A 29 8.91 6.46 2.34
CA ASN A 29 8.22 7.71 2.64
C ASN A 29 9.18 8.82 3.11
N TYR A 30 10.16 8.49 3.96
CA TYR A 30 11.17 9.47 4.37
C TYR A 30 12.11 9.87 3.23
N LEU A 31 12.45 8.97 2.33
CA LEU A 31 13.24 9.29 1.14
C LEU A 31 12.53 10.27 0.19
N LEU A 32 11.20 10.17 0.11
CA LEU A 32 10.37 11.01 -0.76
C LEU A 32 9.71 12.19 0.00
N ILE A 33 10.05 12.42 1.26
CA ILE A 33 9.36 13.41 2.11
C ILE A 33 9.40 14.83 1.56
N GLY A 34 10.40 15.17 0.74
CA GLY A 34 10.52 16.46 0.06
C GLY A 34 9.58 16.62 -1.16
N VAL A 35 8.91 15.56 -1.59
CA VAL A 35 7.97 15.59 -2.71
C VAL A 35 6.56 15.38 -2.17
N PHE A 36 5.76 16.44 -2.18
CA PHE A 36 4.43 16.40 -1.58
C PHE A 36 3.55 15.30 -2.21
N ASN A 37 2.97 14.49 -1.34
CA ASN A 37 1.98 13.47 -1.67
C ASN A 37 2.43 12.44 -2.74
N VAL A 38 3.75 12.20 -2.86
CA VAL A 38 4.32 11.12 -3.68
C VAL A 38 4.83 10.04 -2.75
N LYS A 39 4.27 8.83 -2.84
CA LYS A 39 4.56 7.73 -1.91
C LYS A 39 4.80 6.42 -2.67
N LEU A 40 5.94 5.78 -2.41
CA LEU A 40 6.20 4.42 -2.88
C LEU A 40 5.59 3.36 -1.95
N MET A 41 5.17 3.76 -0.76
CA MET A 41 4.58 2.88 0.25
C MET A 41 3.41 2.09 -0.32
N ASP A 42 2.51 2.74 -1.02
CA ASP A 42 1.27 2.17 -1.57
C ASP A 42 1.57 1.00 -2.53
N LEU A 43 2.59 1.18 -3.38
CA LEU A 43 3.09 0.12 -4.26
C LEU A 43 3.69 -1.07 -3.47
N ILE A 44 4.45 -0.78 -2.40
CA ILE A 44 5.08 -1.81 -1.57
C ILE A 44 4.01 -2.60 -0.82
N VAL A 45 3.03 -1.92 -0.22
CA VAL A 45 1.91 -2.54 0.50
C VAL A 45 1.08 -3.42 -0.43
N PHE A 46 0.71 -2.91 -1.62
CA PHE A 46 0.00 -3.68 -2.63
C PHE A 46 0.77 -4.92 -3.07
N SER A 47 2.05 -4.76 -3.41
CA SER A 47 2.91 -5.86 -3.88
C SER A 47 3.15 -6.90 -2.79
N SER A 48 3.23 -6.47 -1.53
CA SER A 48 3.32 -7.38 -0.38
C SER A 48 2.05 -8.19 -0.21
N GLY A 49 0.88 -7.56 -0.32
CA GLY A 49 -0.39 -8.26 -0.34
C GLY A 49 -0.46 -9.28 -1.47
N PHE A 50 -0.06 -8.88 -2.67
CA PHE A 50 -0.04 -9.74 -3.86
C PHE A 50 0.82 -11.02 -3.67
N LEU A 51 1.97 -10.89 -3.01
CA LEU A 51 2.91 -11.99 -2.78
C LEU A 51 2.57 -12.86 -1.57
N PHE A 52 2.10 -12.25 -0.48
CA PHE A 52 2.00 -12.90 0.83
C PHE A 52 0.56 -13.01 1.34
N GLY A 53 -0.40 -12.53 0.57
CA GLY A 53 -1.82 -12.59 0.88
C GLY A 53 -2.39 -11.34 1.55
N PRO A 54 -3.74 -11.22 1.54
CA PRO A 54 -4.42 -9.98 1.94
C PRO A 54 -4.19 -9.59 3.40
N ALA A 55 -4.13 -10.56 4.31
CA ALA A 55 -3.91 -10.28 5.73
C ALA A 55 -2.51 -9.72 6.01
N VAL A 56 -1.47 -10.23 5.33
CA VAL A 56 -0.10 -9.72 5.45
C VAL A 56 -0.01 -8.32 4.87
N GLY A 57 -0.55 -8.10 3.66
CA GLY A 57 -0.57 -6.77 3.04
C GLY A 57 -1.31 -5.73 3.89
N ALA A 58 -2.49 -6.07 4.41
CA ALA A 58 -3.25 -5.20 5.30
C ALA A 58 -2.47 -4.84 6.58
N SER A 59 -1.82 -5.83 7.21
CA SER A 59 -0.99 -5.60 8.40
C SER A 59 0.17 -4.64 8.12
N ILE A 60 0.83 -4.78 6.96
CA ILE A 60 1.91 -3.88 6.56
C ILE A 60 1.38 -2.46 6.38
N GLY A 61 0.26 -2.27 5.68
CA GLY A 61 -0.36 -0.95 5.49
C GLY A 61 -0.71 -0.27 6.81
N ILE A 62 -1.39 -0.98 7.71
CA ILE A 62 -1.76 -0.47 9.03
C ILE A 62 -0.52 -0.09 9.83
N LEU A 63 0.46 -0.98 9.96
CA LEU A 63 1.66 -0.74 10.76
C LEU A 63 2.51 0.39 10.18
N SER A 64 2.61 0.49 8.85
CA SER A 64 3.33 1.59 8.19
C SER A 64 2.75 2.95 8.57
N TRP A 65 1.42 3.09 8.54
CA TRP A 65 0.79 4.34 8.95
C TRP A 65 0.78 4.55 10.45
N LEU A 66 0.63 3.50 11.27
CA LEU A 66 0.74 3.64 12.72
C LEU A 66 2.11 4.22 13.13
N VAL A 67 3.18 3.80 12.47
CA VAL A 67 4.52 4.34 12.76
C VAL A 67 4.70 5.71 12.07
N TYR A 68 4.55 5.77 10.75
CA TYR A 68 4.79 7.01 9.99
C TYR A 68 3.86 8.13 10.42
N GLY A 69 2.57 7.86 10.63
CA GLY A 69 1.59 8.87 11.02
C GLY A 69 1.78 9.44 12.41
N THR A 70 2.52 8.76 13.30
CA THR A 70 2.85 9.26 14.64
C THR A 70 4.13 10.11 14.69
N ILE A 71 5.08 9.83 13.78
CA ILE A 71 6.41 10.46 13.82
C ILE A 71 6.71 11.35 12.60
N ASN A 72 5.75 11.54 11.69
CA ASN A 72 5.92 12.41 10.53
C ASN A 72 5.96 13.90 10.92
N PRO A 73 6.60 14.77 10.11
CA PRO A 73 6.75 16.19 10.42
C PRO A 73 5.47 17.03 10.23
N TYR A 74 4.40 16.44 9.67
CA TYR A 74 3.16 17.17 9.35
C TYR A 74 2.18 17.26 10.52
N GLY A 75 2.51 16.63 11.65
CA GLY A 75 1.71 16.63 12.85
C GLY A 75 0.84 15.37 13.01
N PHE A 76 0.23 15.25 14.18
CA PHE A 76 -0.56 14.10 14.59
C PHE A 76 -2.04 14.44 14.70
N SER A 77 -2.88 13.62 14.11
CA SER A 77 -4.34 13.64 14.28
C SER A 77 -4.85 12.20 14.33
N LEU A 78 -5.49 11.81 15.42
CA LEU A 78 -5.99 10.44 15.59
C LEU A 78 -7.02 10.05 14.52
N PRO A 79 -8.03 10.87 14.17
CA PRO A 79 -8.97 10.52 13.09
C PRO A 79 -8.27 10.33 11.74
N ILE A 80 -7.28 11.18 11.42
CA ILE A 80 -6.50 11.06 10.18
C ILE A 80 -5.64 9.80 10.22
N LEU A 81 -4.96 9.51 11.33
CA LEU A 81 -4.17 8.29 11.49
C LEU A 81 -5.01 7.03 11.27
N VAL A 82 -6.21 6.98 11.85
CA VAL A 82 -7.11 5.82 11.67
C VAL A 82 -7.55 5.69 10.23
N SER A 83 -7.99 6.78 9.59
CA SER A 83 -8.44 6.74 8.21
C SER A 83 -7.33 6.37 7.23
N THR A 84 -6.14 6.94 7.38
CA THR A 84 -4.99 6.63 6.54
C THR A 84 -4.53 5.18 6.72
N SER A 85 -4.49 4.67 7.95
CA SER A 85 -4.15 3.27 8.23
C SER A 85 -5.13 2.30 7.59
N LEU A 86 -6.44 2.59 7.67
CA LEU A 86 -7.47 1.75 7.05
C LEU A 86 -7.40 1.80 5.53
N MET A 87 -7.25 3.00 4.96
CA MET A 87 -7.17 3.14 3.50
C MET A 87 -5.88 2.54 2.94
N GLU A 88 -4.76 2.65 3.66
CA GLU A 88 -3.53 1.98 3.27
C GLU A 88 -3.66 0.44 3.29
N SER A 89 -4.38 -0.09 4.28
CA SER A 89 -4.64 -1.54 4.34
C SER A 89 -5.39 -2.05 3.11
N LEU A 90 -6.20 -1.20 2.48
CA LEU A 90 -6.97 -1.55 1.28
C LEU A 90 -6.06 -1.92 0.10
N TYR A 91 -4.93 -1.23 -0.08
CA TYR A 91 -3.94 -1.59 -1.10
C TYR A 91 -3.45 -3.03 -0.89
N GLY A 92 -3.10 -3.38 0.36
CA GLY A 92 -2.65 -4.72 0.70
C GLY A 92 -3.72 -5.79 0.51
N VAL A 93 -4.96 -5.49 0.88
CA VAL A 93 -6.11 -6.39 0.70
C VAL A 93 -6.38 -6.64 -0.78
N VAL A 94 -6.46 -5.59 -1.60
CA VAL A 94 -6.71 -5.71 -3.03
C VAL A 94 -5.55 -6.43 -3.73
N GLY A 95 -4.31 -6.09 -3.39
CA GLY A 95 -3.13 -6.81 -3.87
C GLY A 95 -3.22 -8.30 -3.57
N GLY A 96 -3.57 -8.64 -2.33
CA GLY A 96 -3.70 -10.04 -1.91
C GLY A 96 -4.78 -10.82 -2.64
N PHE A 97 -5.96 -10.24 -2.84
CA PHE A 97 -7.00 -10.89 -3.62
C PHE A 97 -6.64 -11.06 -5.09
N LEU A 98 -5.88 -10.15 -5.67
CA LEU A 98 -5.39 -10.30 -7.04
C LEU A 98 -4.29 -11.35 -7.13
N GLY A 99 -3.43 -11.45 -6.12
CA GLY A 99 -2.38 -12.45 -6.02
C GLY A 99 -2.93 -13.88 -5.92
N THR A 100 -4.05 -14.10 -5.22
CA THR A 100 -4.69 -15.42 -5.12
C THR A 100 -5.31 -15.90 -6.43
N LYS A 101 -5.65 -15.00 -7.35
CA LYS A 101 -6.25 -15.34 -8.66
C LYS A 101 -5.24 -15.80 -9.71
N GLY A 102 -3.94 -15.84 -9.38
CA GLY A 102 -2.93 -16.43 -10.25
C GLY A 102 -1.94 -15.43 -10.86
N ARG A 103 -1.30 -15.83 -11.93
CA ARG A 103 -0.12 -15.21 -12.51
C ARG A 103 -0.31 -13.75 -12.87
N ILE A 104 0.67 -12.93 -12.51
CA ILE A 104 0.81 -11.60 -13.11
C ILE A 104 0.90 -11.78 -14.63
N GLY A 105 -0.09 -11.26 -15.34
CA GLY A 105 0.01 -11.14 -16.78
C GLY A 105 1.24 -10.29 -17.12
N ARG A 106 1.93 -10.61 -18.21
CA ARG A 106 3.06 -9.82 -18.69
C ARG A 106 2.63 -8.95 -19.86
N GLY A 107 3.28 -7.80 -20.01
CA GLY A 107 3.08 -6.89 -21.13
C GLY A 107 2.24 -5.65 -20.80
N LEU A 108 2.08 -4.81 -21.80
CA LEU A 108 1.47 -3.47 -21.68
C LEU A 108 0.07 -3.49 -21.06
N MET A 109 -0.78 -4.43 -21.47
CA MET A 109 -2.15 -4.52 -20.97
C MET A 109 -2.20 -4.84 -19.47
N SER A 110 -1.27 -5.66 -18.97
CA SER A 110 -1.18 -5.95 -17.54
C SER A 110 -0.68 -4.74 -16.75
N ASN A 111 0.31 -4.04 -17.27
CA ASN A 111 0.81 -2.79 -16.66
C ASN A 111 -0.30 -1.75 -16.59
N LEU A 112 -1.08 -1.58 -17.67
CA LEU A 112 -2.20 -0.64 -17.71
C LEU A 112 -3.25 -0.97 -16.63
N LYS A 113 -3.59 -2.27 -16.46
CA LYS A 113 -4.51 -2.71 -15.40
C LYS A 113 -3.99 -2.32 -14.01
N PHE A 114 -2.69 -2.54 -13.73
CA PHE A 114 -2.11 -2.14 -12.46
C PHE A 114 -2.09 -0.63 -12.28
N GLY A 115 -1.75 0.14 -13.31
CA GLY A 115 -1.82 1.60 -13.28
C GLY A 115 -3.22 2.12 -12.95
N ILE A 116 -4.26 1.56 -13.58
CA ILE A 116 -5.67 1.89 -13.29
C ILE A 116 -6.02 1.51 -11.85
N ILE A 117 -5.60 0.34 -11.37
CA ILE A 117 -5.86 -0.09 -9.98
C ILE A 117 -5.18 0.87 -9.01
N GLY A 118 -3.92 1.23 -9.25
CA GLY A 118 -3.19 2.20 -8.42
C GLY A 118 -3.92 3.55 -8.37
N PHE A 119 -4.33 4.08 -9.52
CA PHE A 119 -5.11 5.30 -9.60
C PHE A 119 -6.41 5.22 -8.78
N LEU A 120 -7.21 4.18 -8.98
CA LEU A 120 -8.52 4.05 -8.31
C LEU A 120 -8.38 3.87 -6.80
N LEU A 121 -7.40 3.09 -6.33
CA LEU A 121 -7.16 2.93 -4.90
C LEU A 121 -6.73 4.24 -4.26
N THR A 122 -5.88 5.00 -4.94
CA THR A 122 -5.41 6.30 -4.46
C THR A 122 -6.53 7.33 -4.46
N PHE A 123 -7.38 7.35 -5.48
CA PHE A 123 -8.57 8.20 -5.51
C PHE A 123 -9.48 7.94 -4.29
N ILE A 124 -9.76 6.66 -3.98
CA ILE A 124 -10.56 6.30 -2.80
C ILE A 124 -9.85 6.73 -1.51
N TYR A 125 -8.55 6.50 -1.41
CA TYR A 125 -7.73 6.91 -0.27
C TYR A 125 -7.82 8.41 -0.04
N ASP A 126 -7.55 9.23 -1.07
CA ASP A 126 -7.54 10.68 -0.96
C ASP A 126 -8.94 11.25 -0.67
N LEU A 127 -9.98 10.69 -1.28
CA LEU A 127 -11.35 11.10 -1.02
C LEU A 127 -11.74 10.85 0.44
N VAL A 128 -11.48 9.66 0.97
CA VAL A 128 -11.84 9.31 2.36
C VAL A 128 -11.04 10.15 3.35
N THR A 129 -9.75 10.31 3.13
CA THR A 129 -8.90 11.09 4.06
C THR A 129 -9.23 12.58 4.03
N ASN A 130 -9.62 13.17 2.90
CA ASN A 130 -10.11 14.54 2.81
C ASN A 130 -11.47 14.72 3.52
N ILE A 131 -12.39 13.76 3.40
CA ILE A 131 -13.66 13.77 4.14
C ILE A 131 -13.39 13.73 5.65
N VAL A 132 -12.55 12.79 6.11
CA VAL A 132 -12.20 12.68 7.54
C VAL A 132 -11.50 13.93 8.04
N THR A 133 -10.65 14.54 7.24
CA THR A 133 -9.99 15.82 7.58
C THR A 133 -11.03 16.90 7.80
N GLY A 134 -11.99 17.09 6.91
CA GLY A 134 -13.07 18.07 7.07
C GLY A 134 -13.87 17.84 8.35
N LEU A 135 -14.30 16.59 8.58
CA LEU A 135 -15.09 16.22 9.76
C LEU A 135 -14.33 16.41 11.08
N SER A 136 -13.03 16.12 11.10
CA SER A 136 -12.20 16.19 12.30
C SER A 136 -11.73 17.60 12.64
N THR A 137 -11.62 18.48 11.65
CA THR A 137 -11.15 19.86 11.83
C THR A 137 -12.28 20.88 11.91
N GLY A 138 -13.52 20.49 11.62
CA GLY A 138 -14.67 21.38 11.53
C GLY A 138 -14.68 22.25 10.25
N ILE A 139 -13.77 22.00 9.30
CA ILE A 139 -13.77 22.65 7.98
C ILE A 139 -14.85 21.98 7.11
N PRO A 140 -15.67 22.75 6.37
CA PRO A 140 -16.65 22.14 5.47
C PRO A 140 -16.00 21.12 4.52
N VAL A 141 -16.55 19.90 4.45
CA VAL A 141 -15.97 18.79 3.67
C VAL A 141 -15.75 19.17 2.19
N ALA A 142 -16.65 19.98 1.60
CA ALA A 142 -16.46 20.48 0.25
C ALA A 142 -15.17 21.31 0.10
N VAL A 143 -14.82 22.09 1.13
CA VAL A 143 -13.59 22.90 1.12
C VAL A 143 -12.35 22.00 1.21
N THR A 144 -12.36 21.00 2.10
CA THR A 144 -11.20 20.08 2.22
C THR A 144 -11.00 19.24 0.95
N ILE A 145 -12.09 18.82 0.28
CA ILE A 145 -11.98 18.12 -0.99
C ILE A 145 -11.41 19.06 -2.07
N ILE A 146 -11.96 20.26 -2.24
CA ILE A 146 -11.53 21.21 -3.29
C ILE A 146 -10.05 21.60 -3.10
N THR A 147 -9.66 21.94 -1.87
CA THR A 147 -8.27 22.29 -1.57
C THR A 147 -7.31 21.11 -1.64
N GLY A 148 -7.82 19.89 -1.49
CA GLY A 148 -7.08 18.64 -1.63
C GLY A 148 -6.81 18.24 -3.08
N ILE A 149 -7.56 18.75 -4.09
CA ILE A 149 -7.46 18.34 -5.50
C ILE A 149 -6.03 18.40 -6.04
N PRO A 150 -5.23 19.46 -5.87
CA PRO A 150 -3.86 19.50 -6.41
C PRO A 150 -2.97 18.37 -5.85
N PHE A 151 -3.13 18.03 -4.57
CA PHE A 151 -2.39 16.95 -3.91
C PHE A 151 -2.89 15.58 -4.35
N ALA A 152 -4.20 15.43 -4.52
CA ALA A 152 -4.81 14.20 -5.03
C ALA A 152 -4.36 13.90 -6.46
N ILE A 153 -4.37 14.87 -7.37
CA ILE A 153 -3.91 14.70 -8.75
C ILE A 153 -2.45 14.21 -8.77
N LEU A 154 -1.59 14.79 -7.93
CA LEU A 154 -0.19 14.38 -7.86
C LEU A 154 -0.04 12.95 -7.32
N HIS A 155 -0.77 12.61 -6.26
CA HIS A 155 -0.77 11.29 -5.65
C HIS A 155 -1.31 10.21 -6.60
N GLU A 156 -2.47 10.45 -7.18
CA GLU A 156 -3.14 9.54 -8.11
C GLU A 156 -2.31 9.29 -9.38
N SER A 157 -1.74 10.35 -9.97
CA SER A 157 -0.92 10.23 -11.18
C SER A 157 0.42 9.56 -10.91
N SER A 158 1.08 9.88 -9.78
CA SER A 158 2.32 9.21 -9.38
C SER A 158 2.08 7.74 -9.08
N ASN A 159 1.01 7.39 -8.38
CA ASN A 159 0.66 6.00 -8.10
C ASN A 159 0.25 5.23 -9.36
N ALA A 160 -0.50 5.86 -10.27
CA ALA A 160 -0.76 5.24 -11.57
C ALA A 160 0.54 4.86 -12.29
N ALA A 161 1.53 5.75 -12.28
CA ALA A 161 2.85 5.48 -12.87
C ALA A 161 3.62 4.40 -12.09
N PHE A 162 3.69 4.50 -10.76
CA PHE A 162 4.37 3.53 -9.92
C PHE A 162 3.78 2.12 -10.08
N PHE A 163 2.47 1.99 -10.12
CA PHE A 163 1.82 0.70 -10.32
C PHE A 163 2.03 0.18 -11.73
N PHE A 164 1.93 1.04 -12.74
CA PHE A 164 2.17 0.66 -14.13
C PHE A 164 3.58 0.12 -14.36
N PHE A 165 4.60 0.79 -13.85
CA PHE A 165 6.00 0.40 -14.06
C PHE A 165 6.55 -0.51 -12.96
N GLY A 166 6.02 -0.44 -11.72
CA GLY A 166 6.64 -1.00 -10.53
C GLY A 166 6.08 -2.34 -10.09
N VAL A 167 4.79 -2.65 -10.27
CA VAL A 167 4.21 -3.89 -9.72
C VAL A 167 4.90 -5.13 -10.30
N GLN A 168 5.03 -5.23 -11.61
CA GLN A 168 5.62 -6.42 -12.23
C GLN A 168 7.08 -6.64 -11.83
N PRO A 169 8.00 -5.65 -11.93
CA PRO A 169 9.39 -5.86 -11.53
C PRO A 169 9.53 -6.11 -10.02
N LEU A 170 8.77 -5.39 -9.18
CA LEU A 170 8.85 -5.56 -7.72
C LEU A 170 8.40 -6.97 -7.28
N VAL A 171 7.22 -7.42 -7.75
CA VAL A 171 6.73 -8.76 -7.45
C VAL A 171 7.66 -9.84 -8.03
N SER A 172 8.23 -9.62 -9.22
CA SER A 172 9.19 -10.55 -9.80
C SER A 172 10.51 -10.60 -9.01
N ALA A 173 11.02 -9.45 -8.56
CA ALA A 173 12.25 -9.38 -7.80
C ALA A 173 12.10 -10.05 -6.43
N VAL A 174 11.08 -9.67 -5.66
CA VAL A 174 10.80 -10.26 -4.34
C VAL A 174 10.44 -11.74 -4.49
N GLY A 175 9.64 -12.11 -5.50
CA GLY A 175 9.24 -13.49 -5.77
C GLY A 175 10.42 -14.44 -6.07
N ARG A 176 11.56 -13.92 -6.58
CA ARG A 176 12.79 -14.71 -6.77
C ARG A 176 13.52 -15.01 -5.47
N LEU A 177 13.34 -14.18 -4.45
CA LEU A 177 13.93 -14.37 -3.13
C LEU A 177 13.16 -15.41 -2.30
N ILE A 178 11.96 -15.76 -2.74
CA ILE A 178 11.11 -16.77 -2.10
C ILE A 178 11.57 -18.17 -2.54
N PRO A 179 11.99 -19.04 -1.62
CA PRO A 179 12.39 -20.41 -1.95
C PRO A 179 11.23 -21.17 -2.66
N GLU A 180 11.57 -22.04 -3.61
CA GLU A 180 10.54 -22.82 -4.34
C GLU A 180 9.71 -23.71 -3.41
N SER A 181 10.31 -24.22 -2.34
CA SER A 181 9.62 -24.98 -1.29
C SER A 181 8.51 -24.19 -0.58
N ALA A 182 8.45 -22.89 -0.76
CA ALA A 182 7.48 -21.97 -0.16
C ALA A 182 6.34 -21.59 -1.12
N LYS A 183 6.43 -21.98 -2.38
CA LYS A 183 5.47 -21.62 -3.43
C LYS A 183 4.36 -22.67 -3.62
N ASN A 184 4.45 -23.82 -2.93
CA ASN A 184 3.49 -24.96 -3.00
C ASN A 184 2.69 -25.10 -1.71
#